data_4722d57eb0ae39cbe64fe2edc37baa52
#
_entry.id   4722d57eb0ae39cbe64fe2edc37baa52
#
_cell.length_a   1.000
_cell.length_b   1.000
_cell.length_c   1.000
_cell.angle_alpha   90.00
_cell.angle_beta   90.00
_cell.angle_gamma   90.00
#
_symmetry.space_group_name_H-M   'P 1'
#
loop_
_entity.id
_entity.type
_entity.pdbx_description
1 polymer ?
#
loop_
_entity_poly.entity_id
_entity_poly.type
_entity_poly.pdbx_seq_one_letter_code
_entity_poly.pdbx_strand_id
1 'polypeptide(L)'
;RENFKIPVIGITGSNGKTIVKEWLHQLLSPDRCIVRSPRSYNSQIGVPLSVWQLNEEAELGIFEAGISEMGEMGALKRMIKPTIGILTNIGGAHQENFFSLQEKCMEKLTLFKDCDVVIYNGDNELISNCVAKSMLTAREIAWSCKDIERPLYISKVTKKEDHTVIAYRYLDMDNIFCIPFIDDASIENALNCLAACLYLM
;
A
#
# COMPACT_ATOMS: atom_id res chain seq x y z
N ARG A 1 16.88 -9.74 5.88
CA ARG A 1 16.50 -8.63 5.01
C ARG A 1 17.71 -7.83 4.50
N GLU A 2 18.66 -7.56 5.35
CA GLU A 2 19.83 -6.72 5.00
C GLU A 2 20.70 -7.30 3.88
N ASN A 3 20.75 -8.61 3.76
CA ASN A 3 21.51 -9.31 2.72
C ASN A 3 20.87 -9.21 1.31
N PHE A 4 19.59 -8.77 1.23
CA PHE A 4 18.85 -8.71 -0.02
C PHE A 4 18.62 -7.25 -0.42
N LYS A 5 19.25 -6.80 -1.51
CA LYS A 5 19.10 -5.43 -2.06
C LYS A 5 18.00 -5.35 -3.13
N ILE A 6 16.85 -5.92 -2.82
CA ILE A 6 15.67 -5.93 -3.69
C ILE A 6 14.65 -4.88 -3.24
N PRO A 7 13.78 -4.38 -4.13
CA PRO A 7 12.61 -3.61 -3.74
C PRO A 7 11.73 -4.41 -2.77
N VAL A 8 11.19 -3.72 -1.77
CA VAL A 8 10.25 -4.34 -0.82
C VAL A 8 9.05 -3.41 -0.63
N ILE A 9 7.88 -3.94 -0.92
CA ILE A 9 6.60 -3.29 -0.66
C ILE A 9 6.17 -3.62 0.77
N GLY A 10 6.02 -2.60 1.60
CA GLY A 10 5.39 -2.68 2.92
C GLY A 10 3.95 -2.16 2.84
N ILE A 11 2.98 -3.00 3.19
CA ILE A 11 1.57 -2.66 3.11
C ILE A 11 0.99 -2.55 4.52
N THR A 12 0.42 -1.40 4.86
CA THR A 12 -0.35 -1.22 6.11
C THR A 12 -1.68 -0.53 5.84
N GLY A 13 -2.52 -0.47 6.85
CA GLY A 13 -3.86 0.12 6.79
C GLY A 13 -4.81 -0.64 7.71
N SER A 14 -6.05 -0.18 7.81
CA SER A 14 -7.07 -0.86 8.61
C SER A 14 -7.62 -2.08 7.88
N ASN A 15 -8.02 -1.94 6.62
CA ASN A 15 -8.56 -3.00 5.76
C ASN A 15 -7.81 -3.06 4.43
N GLY A 16 -8.03 -4.12 3.64
CA GLY A 16 -7.51 -4.26 2.28
C GLY A 16 -6.06 -4.73 2.15
N LYS A 17 -5.25 -4.76 3.21
CA LYS A 17 -3.83 -5.16 3.17
C LYS A 17 -3.60 -6.48 2.42
N THR A 18 -4.28 -7.54 2.84
CA THR A 18 -4.14 -8.87 2.24
C THR A 18 -4.60 -8.89 0.79
N ILE A 19 -5.69 -8.19 0.47
CA ILE A 19 -6.20 -8.10 -0.91
C ILE A 19 -5.19 -7.41 -1.81
N VAL A 20 -4.69 -6.25 -1.42
CA VAL A 20 -3.67 -5.50 -2.18
C VAL A 20 -2.40 -6.35 -2.37
N LYS A 21 -1.94 -7.04 -1.32
CA LYS A 21 -0.79 -7.95 -1.41
C LYS A 21 -1.02 -9.08 -2.43
N GLU A 22 -2.17 -9.77 -2.34
CA GLU A 22 -2.46 -10.89 -3.25
C GLU A 22 -2.65 -10.40 -4.69
N TRP A 23 -3.31 -9.28 -4.91
CA TRP A 23 -3.47 -8.73 -6.25
C TRP A 23 -2.13 -8.25 -6.84
N LEU A 24 -1.28 -7.58 -6.07
CA LEU A 24 0.07 -7.23 -6.54
C LEU A 24 0.90 -8.47 -6.87
N HIS A 25 0.83 -9.51 -6.04
CA HIS A 25 1.50 -10.77 -6.36
C HIS A 25 0.97 -11.36 -7.67
N GLN A 26 -0.35 -11.42 -7.85
CA GLN A 26 -0.98 -11.96 -9.06
C GLN A 26 -0.60 -11.16 -10.32
N LEU A 27 -0.55 -9.84 -10.23
CA LEU A 27 -0.22 -8.96 -11.35
C LEU A 27 1.26 -9.00 -11.73
N LEU A 28 2.16 -9.14 -10.77
CA LEU A 28 3.61 -9.00 -10.98
C LEU A 28 4.37 -10.33 -11.06
N SER A 29 3.78 -11.44 -10.59
CA SER A 29 4.44 -12.76 -10.60
C SER A 29 4.70 -13.37 -11.98
N PRO A 30 4.01 -13.00 -13.08
CA PRO A 30 4.41 -13.45 -14.42
C PRO A 30 5.80 -12.97 -14.84
N ASP A 31 6.25 -11.81 -14.34
CA ASP A 31 7.48 -11.14 -14.77
C ASP A 31 8.57 -11.13 -13.69
N ARG A 32 8.25 -11.50 -12.43
CA ARG A 32 9.17 -11.36 -11.28
C ARG A 32 9.05 -12.52 -10.29
N CYS A 33 10.17 -12.95 -9.74
CA CYS A 33 10.20 -13.84 -8.60
C CYS A 33 9.88 -13.08 -7.31
N ILE A 34 8.70 -13.37 -6.71
CA ILE A 34 8.15 -12.59 -5.59
C ILE A 34 8.07 -13.44 -4.32
N VAL A 35 8.63 -12.93 -3.23
CA VAL A 35 8.40 -13.44 -1.89
C VAL A 35 7.41 -12.54 -1.16
N ARG A 36 6.33 -13.11 -0.62
CA ARG A 36 5.29 -12.36 0.09
C ARG A 36 4.87 -12.98 1.41
N SER A 37 4.24 -12.18 2.27
CA SER A 37 3.62 -12.70 3.49
C SER A 37 2.60 -13.80 3.16
N PRO A 38 2.73 -15.01 3.71
CA PRO A 38 1.71 -16.05 3.57
C PRO A 38 0.44 -15.63 4.32
N ARG A 39 -0.73 -15.79 3.71
CA ARG A 39 -2.02 -15.42 4.31
C ARG A 39 -1.97 -13.97 4.86
N SER A 40 -2.45 -13.75 6.09
CA SER A 40 -2.42 -12.45 6.80
C SER A 40 -1.33 -12.40 7.88
N TYR A 41 -0.13 -12.93 7.60
CA TYR A 41 1.01 -12.89 8.52
C TYR A 41 1.56 -11.48 8.60
N ASN A 42 0.94 -10.62 9.41
CA ASN A 42 1.20 -9.17 9.50
C ASN A 42 1.59 -8.69 10.90
N SER A 43 1.63 -9.58 11.90
CA SER A 43 2.00 -9.27 13.29
C SER A 43 3.51 -9.38 13.53
N GLN A 44 3.94 -9.01 14.75
CA GLN A 44 5.35 -9.14 15.18
C GLN A 44 5.88 -10.60 15.15
N ILE A 45 5.00 -11.61 15.10
CA ILE A 45 5.36 -13.02 14.93
C ILE A 45 5.33 -13.41 13.44
N GLY A 46 4.29 -13.00 12.72
CA GLY A 46 4.10 -13.39 11.32
C GLY A 46 5.06 -12.71 10.36
N VAL A 47 5.43 -11.44 10.60
CA VAL A 47 6.33 -10.68 9.74
C VAL A 47 7.73 -11.28 9.65
N PRO A 48 8.43 -11.61 10.76
CA PRO A 48 9.75 -12.23 10.67
C PRO A 48 9.72 -13.57 9.94
N LEU A 49 8.69 -14.39 10.14
CA LEU A 49 8.51 -15.66 9.42
C LEU A 49 8.33 -15.45 7.92
N SER A 50 7.65 -14.35 7.52
CA SER A 50 7.48 -13.97 6.12
C SER A 50 8.79 -13.49 5.51
N VAL A 51 9.50 -12.60 6.18
CA VAL A 51 10.78 -12.03 5.72
C VAL A 51 11.88 -13.09 5.64
N TRP A 52 11.83 -14.12 6.50
CA TRP A 52 12.76 -15.25 6.46
C TRP A 52 12.68 -16.05 5.16
N GLN A 53 11.57 -16.01 4.43
CA GLN A 53 11.40 -16.69 3.14
C GLN A 53 12.17 -16.03 1.99
N LEU A 54 12.74 -14.84 2.20
CA LEU A 54 13.58 -14.21 1.19
C LEU A 54 14.80 -15.08 0.87
N ASN A 55 15.07 -15.25 -0.40
CA ASN A 55 16.16 -16.05 -0.95
C ASN A 55 16.84 -15.31 -2.10
N GLU A 56 17.89 -15.88 -2.69
CA GLU A 56 18.69 -15.27 -3.74
C GLU A 56 17.94 -15.09 -5.07
N GLU A 57 16.85 -15.83 -5.30
CA GLU A 57 16.03 -15.74 -6.49
C GLU A 57 14.99 -14.62 -6.41
N ALA A 58 14.74 -14.10 -5.18
CA ALA A 58 13.73 -13.08 -4.97
C ALA A 58 14.12 -11.75 -5.62
N GLU A 59 13.24 -11.22 -6.47
CA GLU A 59 13.39 -9.92 -7.13
C GLU A 59 12.51 -8.84 -6.50
N LEU A 60 11.46 -9.23 -5.75
CA LEU A 60 10.54 -8.35 -5.07
C LEU A 60 10.03 -9.00 -3.77
N GLY A 61 9.99 -8.24 -2.70
CA GLY A 61 9.31 -8.61 -1.45
C GLY A 61 7.97 -7.87 -1.30
N ILE A 62 6.91 -8.55 -0.84
CA ILE A 62 5.63 -7.90 -0.53
C ILE A 62 5.16 -8.35 0.86
N PHE A 63 5.22 -7.46 1.85
CA PHE A 63 4.93 -7.80 3.24
C PHE A 63 3.85 -6.89 3.83
N GLU A 64 2.93 -7.54 4.57
CA GLU A 64 1.91 -6.83 5.34
C GLU A 64 2.44 -6.45 6.72
N ALA A 65 2.05 -5.26 7.21
CA ALA A 65 2.29 -4.81 8.57
C ALA A 65 0.96 -4.41 9.23
N GLY A 66 0.57 -5.17 10.24
CA GLY A 66 -0.60 -4.91 11.10
C GLY A 66 -0.16 -4.57 12.49
N ILE A 67 -0.86 -3.66 13.15
CA ILE A 67 -0.64 -3.28 14.53
C ILE A 67 -1.96 -3.30 15.29
N SER A 68 -1.86 -3.63 16.56
CA SER A 68 -2.95 -3.58 17.52
C SER A 68 -2.75 -2.44 18.52
N GLU A 69 -1.51 -2.05 18.81
CA GLU A 69 -1.13 -1.08 19.82
C GLU A 69 -0.09 -0.07 19.32
N MET A 70 0.06 1.02 20.04
CA MET A 70 1.09 2.02 19.80
C MET A 70 2.50 1.44 20.02
N GLY A 71 3.45 1.87 19.17
CA GLY A 71 4.86 1.48 19.24
C GLY A 71 5.22 0.19 18.50
N GLU A 72 4.25 -0.60 18.05
CA GLU A 72 4.49 -1.86 17.34
C GLU A 72 5.06 -1.66 15.93
N MET A 73 4.63 -0.60 15.23
CA MET A 73 5.04 -0.39 13.84
C MET A 73 6.54 -0.18 13.67
N GLY A 74 7.19 0.43 14.65
CA GLY A 74 8.65 0.60 14.63
C GLY A 74 9.41 -0.73 14.63
N ALA A 75 8.91 -1.77 15.29
CA ALA A 75 9.49 -3.12 15.24
C ALA A 75 9.30 -3.75 13.86
N LEU A 76 8.08 -3.67 13.31
CA LEU A 76 7.78 -4.18 11.97
C LEU A 76 8.60 -3.48 10.88
N LYS A 77 8.78 -2.16 10.96
CA LYS A 77 9.65 -1.39 10.08
C LYS A 77 11.07 -1.94 10.04
N ARG A 78 11.68 -2.21 11.21
CA ARG A 78 13.05 -2.74 11.30
C ARG A 78 13.19 -4.13 10.66
N MET A 79 12.13 -4.95 10.71
CA MET A 79 12.12 -6.29 10.12
C MET A 79 11.92 -6.26 8.62
N ILE A 80 10.93 -5.49 8.13
CA ILE A 80 10.54 -5.42 6.71
C ILE A 80 11.54 -4.57 5.93
N LYS A 81 11.94 -3.41 6.45
CA LYS A 81 12.74 -2.39 5.76
C LYS A 81 12.18 -2.11 4.36
N PRO A 82 10.94 -1.62 4.25
CA PRO A 82 10.32 -1.40 2.96
C PRO A 82 10.98 -0.23 2.23
N THR A 83 11.05 -0.34 0.89
CA THR A 83 11.45 0.75 -0.02
C THR A 83 10.23 1.41 -0.65
N ILE A 84 9.11 0.67 -0.71
CA ILE A 84 7.82 1.14 -1.23
C ILE A 84 6.78 0.96 -0.13
N GLY A 85 6.10 2.03 0.24
CA GLY A 85 5.02 2.02 1.23
C GLY A 85 3.65 2.09 0.56
N ILE A 86 2.70 1.27 1.02
CA ILE A 86 1.28 1.40 0.63
C ILE A 86 0.43 1.52 1.88
N LEU A 87 -0.27 2.64 2.01
CA LEU A 87 -1.29 2.85 3.02
C LEU A 87 -2.67 2.64 2.39
N THR A 88 -3.33 1.53 2.70
CA THR A 88 -4.62 1.20 2.07
C THR A 88 -5.74 2.14 2.52
N ASN A 89 -6.05 2.14 3.80
CA ASN A 89 -7.03 3.04 4.40
C ASN A 89 -6.84 3.15 5.93
N ILE A 90 -7.54 4.08 6.53
CA ILE A 90 -7.65 4.24 7.99
C ILE A 90 -9.12 4.16 8.38
N GLY A 91 -9.45 3.20 9.22
CA GLY A 91 -10.80 2.95 9.72
C GLY A 91 -10.83 2.42 11.15
N GLY A 92 -12.00 2.04 11.63
CA GLY A 92 -12.26 1.70 13.03
C GLY A 92 -11.66 0.39 13.57
N ALA A 93 -11.03 -0.47 12.73
CA ALA A 93 -10.43 -1.72 13.20
C ALA A 93 -9.39 -1.46 14.31
N HIS A 94 -9.51 -2.12 15.48
CA HIS A 94 -8.64 -1.92 16.67
C HIS A 94 -8.60 -0.47 17.18
N GLN A 95 -9.72 0.27 17.05
CA GLN A 95 -9.79 1.68 17.47
C GLN A 95 -9.71 1.84 18.99
N GLU A 96 -10.12 0.83 19.74
CA GLU A 96 -10.10 0.82 21.21
C GLU A 96 -8.70 1.03 21.81
N ASN A 97 -7.65 0.73 21.07
CA ASN A 97 -6.25 0.86 21.51
C ASN A 97 -5.56 2.15 21.03
N PHE A 98 -6.31 3.07 20.41
CA PHE A 98 -5.81 4.36 19.94
C PHE A 98 -6.74 5.50 20.36
N PHE A 99 -6.19 6.61 20.82
CA PHE A 99 -6.99 7.77 21.23
C PHE A 99 -7.72 8.42 20.05
N SER A 100 -7.18 8.31 18.83
CA SER A 100 -7.78 8.88 17.63
C SER A 100 -7.37 8.13 16.37
N LEU A 101 -8.16 8.30 15.28
CA LEU A 101 -7.78 7.82 13.94
C LEU A 101 -6.50 8.50 13.44
N GLN A 102 -6.27 9.75 13.84
CA GLN A 102 -5.05 10.48 13.47
C GLN A 102 -3.81 9.84 14.10
N GLU A 103 -3.87 9.52 15.40
CA GLU A 103 -2.77 8.85 16.10
C GLU A 103 -2.47 7.48 15.47
N LYS A 104 -3.50 6.70 15.21
CA LYS A 104 -3.39 5.41 14.52
C LYS A 104 -2.79 5.54 13.12
N CYS A 105 -3.16 6.58 12.37
CA CYS A 105 -2.57 6.88 11.07
C CYS A 105 -1.08 7.19 11.20
N MET A 106 -0.71 8.06 12.15
CA MET A 106 0.69 8.43 12.40
C MET A 106 1.54 7.23 12.81
N GLU A 107 1.00 6.33 13.66
CA GLU A 107 1.70 5.08 14.02
C GLU A 107 1.95 4.22 12.79
N LYS A 108 0.93 4.04 11.92
CA LYS A 108 1.08 3.28 10.67
C LYS A 108 2.09 3.90 9.71
N LEU A 109 2.14 5.22 9.59
CA LEU A 109 3.11 5.94 8.76
C LEU A 109 4.56 5.74 9.22
N THR A 110 4.79 5.31 10.45
CA THR A 110 6.13 4.94 10.94
C THR A 110 6.78 3.84 10.09
N LEU A 111 6.00 2.94 9.48
CA LEU A 111 6.50 1.92 8.57
C LEU A 111 7.29 2.52 7.40
N PHE A 112 6.91 3.71 6.95
CA PHE A 112 7.38 4.32 5.70
C PHE A 112 8.52 5.34 5.86
N LYS A 113 9.05 5.51 7.07
CA LYS A 113 10.07 6.55 7.35
C LYS A 113 11.33 6.46 6.48
N ASP A 114 11.65 5.26 5.98
CA ASP A 114 12.85 5.02 5.17
C ASP A 114 12.47 4.54 3.75
N CYS A 115 11.23 4.72 3.32
CA CYS A 115 10.78 4.38 1.97
C CYS A 115 11.24 5.43 0.95
N ASP A 116 11.47 4.98 -0.29
CA ASP A 116 11.71 5.85 -1.44
C ASP A 116 10.40 6.48 -1.93
N VAL A 117 9.30 5.72 -1.80
CA VAL A 117 7.96 6.14 -2.24
C VAL A 117 6.87 5.68 -1.28
N VAL A 118 5.80 6.49 -1.16
CA VAL A 118 4.58 6.17 -0.40
C VAL A 118 3.36 6.37 -1.29
N ILE A 119 2.51 5.34 -1.33
CA ILE A 119 1.28 5.27 -2.12
C ILE A 119 0.09 5.34 -1.17
N TYR A 120 -0.90 6.19 -1.49
CA TYR A 120 -2.11 6.33 -0.68
C TYR A 120 -3.24 7.05 -1.44
N ASN A 121 -4.45 7.01 -0.87
CA ASN A 121 -5.60 7.77 -1.35
C ASN A 121 -5.46 9.24 -0.97
N GLY A 122 -5.16 10.11 -1.95
CA GLY A 122 -5.02 11.54 -1.77
C GLY A 122 -6.33 12.29 -1.47
N ASP A 123 -7.49 11.70 -1.78
CA ASP A 123 -8.80 12.26 -1.48
C ASP A 123 -9.22 12.05 -0.02
N ASN A 124 -8.50 11.22 0.73
CA ASN A 124 -8.75 11.01 2.14
C ASN A 124 -8.04 12.09 2.96
N GLU A 125 -8.79 13.07 3.45
CA GLU A 125 -8.27 14.23 4.19
C GLU A 125 -7.47 13.82 5.44
N LEU A 126 -7.92 12.79 6.18
CA LEU A 126 -7.19 12.31 7.34
C LEU A 126 -5.81 11.80 6.96
N ILE A 127 -5.73 10.95 5.92
CA ILE A 127 -4.46 10.38 5.45
C ILE A 127 -3.55 11.48 4.93
N SER A 128 -4.04 12.35 4.04
CA SER A 128 -3.27 13.46 3.45
C SER A 128 -2.71 14.40 4.53
N ASN A 129 -3.52 14.74 5.54
CA ASN A 129 -3.09 15.55 6.68
C ASN A 129 -2.02 14.85 7.54
N CYS A 130 -2.15 13.54 7.75
CA CYS A 130 -1.16 12.76 8.50
C CYS A 130 0.15 12.63 7.71
N VAL A 131 0.11 12.38 6.40
CA VAL A 131 1.30 12.32 5.54
C VAL A 131 2.03 13.66 5.57
N ALA A 132 1.34 14.77 5.37
CA ALA A 132 1.94 16.11 5.43
C ALA A 132 2.61 16.42 6.77
N LYS A 133 2.05 15.93 7.90
CA LYS A 133 2.59 16.11 9.25
C LYS A 133 3.69 15.10 9.61
N SER A 134 3.79 13.99 8.92
CA SER A 134 4.69 12.88 9.27
C SER A 134 6.15 13.15 8.95
N MET A 135 6.44 14.22 8.19
CA MET A 135 7.78 14.60 7.72
C MET A 135 8.51 13.45 6.99
N LEU A 136 7.75 12.61 6.27
CA LEU A 136 8.33 11.59 5.40
C LEU A 136 9.12 12.25 4.29
N THR A 137 10.31 11.70 3.98
CA THR A 137 11.14 12.14 2.85
C THR A 137 10.83 11.37 1.56
N ALA A 138 9.97 10.37 1.65
CA ALA A 138 9.52 9.55 0.54
C ALA A 138 8.80 10.39 -0.53
N ARG A 139 9.01 10.06 -1.80
CA ARG A 139 8.18 10.60 -2.89
C ARG A 139 6.74 10.13 -2.70
N GLU A 140 5.78 11.04 -2.81
CA GLU A 140 4.37 10.71 -2.73
C GLU A 140 3.82 10.32 -4.11
N ILE A 141 3.16 9.17 -4.19
CA ILE A 141 2.27 8.78 -5.29
C ILE A 141 0.85 8.70 -4.73
N ALA A 142 0.29 9.87 -4.46
CA ALA A 142 -1.11 9.97 -4.09
C ALA A 142 -1.98 9.87 -5.34
N TRP A 143 -2.92 8.92 -5.34
CA TRP A 143 -3.98 8.90 -6.36
C TRP A 143 -5.19 9.72 -5.89
N SER A 144 -5.87 10.37 -6.83
CA SER A 144 -7.02 11.21 -6.54
C SER A 144 -8.04 11.20 -7.67
N CYS A 145 -9.32 11.19 -7.30
CA CYS A 145 -10.44 11.42 -8.22
C CYS A 145 -10.84 12.91 -8.30
N LYS A 146 -10.26 13.77 -7.45
CA LYS A 146 -10.67 15.17 -7.28
C LYS A 146 -9.60 16.15 -7.71
N ASP A 147 -8.34 15.85 -7.43
CA ASP A 147 -7.20 16.75 -7.63
C ASP A 147 -6.40 16.29 -8.86
N ILE A 148 -6.52 17.07 -9.94
CA ILE A 148 -5.85 16.80 -11.23
C ILE A 148 -4.33 16.95 -11.17
N GLU A 149 -3.80 17.67 -10.16
CA GLU A 149 -2.37 17.89 -9.98
C GLU A 149 -1.68 16.70 -9.30
N ARG A 150 -2.45 15.72 -8.84
CA ARG A 150 -1.87 14.52 -8.22
C ARG A 150 -1.18 13.63 -9.26
N PRO A 151 -0.07 12.96 -8.87
CA PRO A 151 0.71 12.11 -9.79
C PRO A 151 -0.10 11.05 -10.52
N LEU A 152 -1.13 10.52 -9.88
CA LEU A 152 -2.09 9.58 -10.47
C LEU A 152 -3.50 10.16 -10.34
N TYR A 153 -3.98 10.80 -11.39
CA TYR A 153 -5.32 11.37 -11.44
C TYR A 153 -6.32 10.38 -12.06
N ILE A 154 -7.38 10.09 -11.33
CA ILE A 154 -8.47 9.21 -11.77
C ILE A 154 -9.57 10.09 -12.37
N SER A 155 -9.57 10.19 -13.68
CA SER A 155 -10.48 11.11 -14.40
C SER A 155 -11.92 10.61 -14.44
N LYS A 156 -12.14 9.29 -14.39
CA LYS A 156 -13.48 8.71 -14.40
C LYS A 156 -13.52 7.29 -13.85
N VAL A 157 -14.53 7.00 -13.01
CA VAL A 157 -14.89 5.66 -12.55
C VAL A 157 -16.30 5.34 -13.06
N THR A 158 -16.46 4.31 -13.87
CA THR A 158 -17.74 3.90 -14.44
C THR A 158 -18.05 2.47 -14.03
N LYS A 159 -18.97 2.31 -13.08
CA LYS A 159 -19.51 1.01 -12.66
C LYS A 159 -20.48 0.48 -13.69
N LYS A 160 -20.33 -0.76 -14.09
CA LYS A 160 -21.22 -1.55 -14.93
C LYS A 160 -21.90 -2.61 -14.07
N GLU A 161 -22.62 -3.56 -14.66
CA GLU A 161 -23.32 -4.62 -13.91
C GLU A 161 -22.35 -5.57 -13.20
N ASP A 162 -21.21 -5.92 -13.82
CA ASP A 162 -20.26 -6.94 -13.38
C ASP A 162 -18.81 -6.47 -13.31
N HIS A 163 -18.52 -5.25 -13.75
CA HIS A 163 -17.18 -4.71 -13.77
C HIS A 163 -17.14 -3.18 -13.63
N THR A 164 -15.99 -2.63 -13.33
CA THR A 164 -15.76 -1.19 -13.30
C THR A 164 -14.69 -0.80 -14.30
N VAL A 165 -14.97 0.21 -15.12
CA VAL A 165 -14.01 0.85 -16.04
C VAL A 165 -13.46 2.10 -15.36
N ILE A 166 -12.13 2.20 -15.31
CA ILE A 166 -11.42 3.29 -14.66
C ILE A 166 -10.52 3.97 -15.69
N ALA A 167 -10.77 5.25 -15.94
CA ALA A 167 -9.92 6.11 -16.75
C ALA A 167 -9.00 6.93 -15.83
N TYR A 168 -7.72 7.00 -16.16
CA TYR A 168 -6.72 7.70 -15.34
C TYR A 168 -5.67 8.40 -16.19
N ARG A 169 -5.01 9.39 -15.59
CA ARG A 169 -3.84 10.07 -16.13
C ARG A 169 -2.64 9.83 -15.22
N TYR A 170 -1.54 9.44 -15.83
CA TYR A 170 -0.24 9.28 -15.17
C TYR A 170 0.87 9.73 -16.12
N LEU A 171 1.79 10.59 -15.68
CA LEU A 171 2.85 11.17 -16.50
C LEU A 171 2.31 11.76 -17.82
N ASP A 172 1.23 12.55 -17.72
CA ASP A 172 0.53 13.21 -18.84
C ASP A 172 -0.07 12.27 -19.91
N MET A 173 -0.11 10.96 -19.63
CA MET A 173 -0.74 9.97 -20.49
C MET A 173 -2.09 9.54 -19.92
N ASP A 174 -3.13 9.64 -20.76
CA ASP A 174 -4.46 9.12 -20.45
C ASP A 174 -4.53 7.63 -20.78
N ASN A 175 -5.04 6.84 -19.84
CA ASN A 175 -5.16 5.39 -19.94
C ASN A 175 -6.49 4.91 -19.37
N ILE A 176 -6.83 3.66 -19.68
CA ILE A 176 -8.05 3.00 -19.20
C ILE A 176 -7.70 1.57 -18.78
N PHE A 177 -8.28 1.11 -17.67
CA PHE A 177 -8.27 -0.30 -17.30
C PHE A 177 -9.61 -0.73 -16.71
N CYS A 178 -9.84 -2.04 -16.65
CA CYS A 178 -11.06 -2.63 -16.12
C CYS A 178 -10.74 -3.56 -14.95
N ILE A 179 -11.64 -3.60 -13.98
CA ILE A 179 -11.59 -4.54 -12.86
C ILE A 179 -12.93 -5.30 -12.75
N PRO A 180 -12.92 -6.60 -12.40
CA PRO A 180 -14.15 -7.41 -12.27
C PRO A 180 -14.80 -7.21 -10.90
N PHE A 181 -14.91 -5.97 -10.45
CA PHE A 181 -15.47 -5.58 -9.15
C PHE A 181 -16.24 -4.26 -9.31
N ILE A 182 -17.29 -4.07 -8.50
CA ILE A 182 -18.13 -2.87 -8.53
C ILE A 182 -18.22 -2.15 -7.17
N ASP A 183 -17.71 -2.76 -6.11
CA ASP A 183 -17.71 -2.17 -4.77
C ASP A 183 -16.55 -1.19 -4.57
N ASP A 184 -16.77 -0.15 -3.76
CA ASP A 184 -15.81 0.94 -3.57
C ASP A 184 -14.51 0.49 -2.90
N ALA A 185 -14.57 -0.51 -2.02
CA ALA A 185 -13.37 -1.03 -1.34
C ALA A 185 -12.45 -1.75 -2.32
N SER A 186 -13.00 -2.54 -3.25
CA SER A 186 -12.24 -3.20 -4.31
C SER A 186 -11.67 -2.18 -5.31
N ILE A 187 -12.42 -1.12 -5.64
CA ILE A 187 -11.92 -0.03 -6.48
C ILE A 187 -10.72 0.66 -5.80
N GLU A 188 -10.83 1.02 -4.52
CA GLU A 188 -9.72 1.63 -3.76
C GLU A 188 -8.48 0.74 -3.71
N ASN A 189 -8.67 -0.56 -3.45
CA ASN A 189 -7.57 -1.54 -3.46
C ASN A 189 -6.91 -1.64 -4.84
N ALA A 190 -7.70 -1.63 -5.93
CA ALA A 190 -7.19 -1.67 -7.30
C ALA A 190 -6.39 -0.41 -7.65
N LEU A 191 -6.80 0.78 -7.20
CA LEU A 191 -6.06 2.02 -7.40
C LEU A 191 -4.71 2.02 -6.67
N ASN A 192 -4.63 1.46 -5.47
CA ASN A 192 -3.36 1.24 -4.78
C ASN A 192 -2.45 0.27 -5.55
N CYS A 193 -3.01 -0.82 -6.10
CA CYS A 193 -2.26 -1.76 -6.94
C CYS A 193 -1.78 -1.10 -8.24
N LEU A 194 -2.64 -0.33 -8.92
CA LEU A 194 -2.28 0.41 -10.12
C LEU A 194 -1.10 1.35 -9.88
N ALA A 195 -1.18 2.16 -8.81
CA ALA A 195 -0.10 3.09 -8.45
C ALA A 195 1.24 2.37 -8.22
N ALA A 196 1.21 1.21 -7.54
CA ALA A 196 2.40 0.41 -7.30
C ALA A 196 2.96 -0.21 -8.60
N CYS A 197 2.10 -0.73 -9.48
CA CYS A 197 2.51 -1.26 -10.78
C CYS A 197 3.15 -0.18 -11.65
N LEU A 198 2.52 1.00 -11.76
CA LEU A 198 3.05 2.13 -12.53
C LEU A 198 4.41 2.63 -12.03
N TYR A 199 4.67 2.53 -10.72
CA TYR A 199 5.97 2.88 -10.15
C TYR A 199 7.06 1.85 -10.44
N LEU A 200 6.69 0.57 -10.53
CA LEU A 200 7.63 -0.55 -10.73
C LEU A 200 7.96 -0.82 -12.20
N MET A 201 7.22 -0.23 -13.14
CA MET A 201 7.49 -0.28 -14.59
C MET A 201 8.63 0.66 -14.97
#